data_54f643868e85c49efad4b9250c80c6c8
#
_entry.id   54f643868e85c49efad4b9250c80c6c8
#
_cell.length_a   1.000
_cell.length_b   1.000
_cell.length_c   1.000
_cell.angle_alpha   90.00
_cell.angle_beta   90.00
_cell.angle_gamma   90.00
#
_symmetry.space_group_name_H-M   'P 1'
#
loop_
_entity.id
_entity.type
_entity.pdbx_description
1 polymer ?
#
loop_
_entity_poly.entity_id
_entity_poly.type
_entity_poly.pdbx_seq_one_letter_code
_entity_poly.pdbx_strand_id
1 'polypeptide(L)'
;PALSDGRYQELLLTNRQYAFARILGDEGVIVAVNNDDKDAYLSIRVPMQGKTYTSLLNGSVIKEENGALQVKLAPNESFLAAMR
;
A
#
# COMPACT_ATOMS: atom_id res chain seq x y z
N PRO A 1 4.04 15.74 -7.67
CA PRO A 1 3.95 14.30 -7.42
C PRO A 1 3.26 13.97 -6.10
N ALA A 2 2.58 12.85 -6.05
CA ALA A 2 1.80 12.47 -4.86
C ALA A 2 2.67 12.32 -3.61
N LEU A 3 3.91 11.87 -3.76
CA LEU A 3 4.78 11.65 -2.61
C LEU A 3 5.27 12.95 -1.96
N SER A 4 5.35 14.04 -2.71
CA SER A 4 5.84 15.30 -2.16
C SER A 4 4.72 16.27 -1.77
N ASP A 5 3.62 16.27 -2.52
CA ASP A 5 2.55 17.26 -2.34
C ASP A 5 1.23 16.63 -1.91
N GLY A 6 1.15 15.31 -1.87
CA GLY A 6 -0.09 14.62 -1.62
C GLY A 6 -0.50 14.61 -0.15
N ARG A 7 -1.79 14.35 0.06
CA ARG A 7 -2.35 14.15 1.38
C ARG A 7 -1.89 12.81 1.93
N TYR A 8 -1.46 12.80 3.20
CA TYR A 8 -1.06 11.58 3.90
C TYR A 8 -2.29 10.90 4.51
N GLN A 9 -2.37 9.58 4.38
CA GLN A 9 -3.41 8.78 5.02
C GLN A 9 -2.81 7.49 5.55
N GLU A 10 -2.94 7.26 6.86
CA GLU A 10 -2.50 6.01 7.47
C GLU A 10 -3.50 4.90 7.12
N LEU A 11 -3.01 3.75 6.68
CA LEU A 11 -3.84 2.63 6.26
C LEU A 11 -3.72 1.43 7.21
N LEU A 12 -2.58 1.27 7.86
CA LEU A 12 -2.32 0.17 8.77
C LEU A 12 -1.20 0.57 9.72
N LEU A 13 -1.36 0.25 11.00
CA LEU A 13 -0.29 0.45 11.97
C LEU A 13 -0.33 -0.66 13.02
N THR A 14 0.75 -1.42 13.09
CA THR A 14 1.00 -2.40 14.15
C THR A 14 2.39 -2.15 14.70
N ASN A 15 2.81 -2.95 15.69
CA ASN A 15 4.16 -2.82 16.24
C ASN A 15 5.27 -3.14 15.25
N ARG A 16 4.97 -3.92 14.21
CA ARG A 16 5.97 -4.42 13.26
C ARG A 16 5.68 -4.07 11.81
N GLN A 17 4.45 -3.67 11.50
CA GLN A 17 4.05 -3.35 10.13
C GLN A 17 3.35 -2.02 10.09
N TYR A 18 3.54 -1.28 8.99
CA TYR A 18 2.75 -0.09 8.74
C TYR A 18 2.51 0.08 7.24
N ALA A 19 1.44 0.79 6.93
CA ALA A 19 1.11 1.16 5.55
C ALA A 19 0.48 2.54 5.56
N PHE A 20 0.79 3.32 4.53
CA PHE A 20 0.20 4.64 4.37
C PHE A 20 0.04 4.95 2.89
N ALA A 21 -0.77 5.96 2.60
CA ALA A 21 -0.96 6.46 1.24
C ALA A 21 -0.64 7.94 1.18
N ARG A 22 -0.09 8.36 0.04
CA ARG A 22 0.01 9.77 -0.35
C ARG A 22 -0.90 9.96 -1.54
N ILE A 23 -1.84 10.87 -1.42
CA ILE A 23 -2.92 11.05 -2.39
C ILE A 23 -2.90 12.48 -2.89
N LEU A 24 -2.89 12.63 -4.22
CA LEU A 24 -3.00 13.92 -4.89
C LEU A 24 -4.14 13.82 -5.90
N GLY A 25 -5.26 14.50 -5.61
CA GLY A 25 -6.45 14.40 -6.44
C GLY A 25 -7.03 12.98 -6.39
N ASP A 26 -7.12 12.32 -7.52
CA ASP A 26 -7.64 10.95 -7.63
C ASP A 26 -6.54 9.91 -7.88
N GLU A 27 -5.29 10.29 -7.72
CA GLU A 27 -4.14 9.40 -7.87
C GLU A 27 -3.39 9.31 -6.55
N GLY A 28 -2.54 8.30 -6.41
CA GLY A 28 -1.74 8.19 -5.20
C GLY A 28 -0.72 7.08 -5.26
N VAL A 29 0.00 6.95 -4.13
CA VAL A 29 0.97 5.88 -3.93
C VAL A 29 0.72 5.28 -2.56
N ILE A 30 0.69 3.95 -2.49
CA ILE A 30 0.59 3.22 -1.23
C ILE A 30 1.96 2.64 -0.91
N VAL A 31 2.40 2.83 0.33
CA VAL A 31 3.65 2.29 0.85
C VAL A 31 3.31 1.37 2.01
N ALA A 32 3.86 0.16 2.00
CA ALA A 32 3.72 -0.77 3.11
C ALA A 32 5.08 -1.34 3.49
N VAL A 33 5.30 -1.55 4.79
CA VAL A 33 6.58 -2.04 5.29
C VAL A 33 6.34 -3.11 6.34
N ASN A 34 7.11 -4.19 6.25
CA ASN A 34 7.17 -5.23 7.25
C ASN A 34 8.52 -5.17 7.96
N ASN A 35 8.53 -4.74 9.22
CA ASN A 35 9.73 -4.66 10.05
C ASN A 35 9.89 -5.86 10.99
N ASP A 36 9.26 -6.97 10.65
CA ASP A 36 9.38 -8.21 11.42
C ASP A 36 10.45 -9.11 10.80
N ASP A 37 10.90 -10.09 11.56
CA ASP A 37 11.80 -11.14 11.08
C ASP A 37 11.03 -12.34 10.51
N LYS A 38 9.73 -12.21 10.35
CA LYS A 38 8.84 -13.23 9.77
C LYS A 38 8.04 -12.63 8.64
N ASP A 39 7.52 -13.49 7.76
CA ASP A 39 6.58 -13.06 6.72
C ASP A 39 5.35 -12.43 7.36
N ALA A 40 4.83 -11.39 6.71
CA ALA A 40 3.59 -10.75 7.14
C ALA A 40 2.56 -10.83 6.03
N TYR A 41 1.33 -11.13 6.41
CA TYR A 41 0.18 -11.14 5.51
C TYR A 41 -0.68 -9.94 5.88
N LEU A 42 -0.70 -8.94 5.01
CA LEU A 42 -1.35 -7.68 5.30
C LEU A 42 -2.64 -7.54 4.52
N SER A 43 -3.70 -7.11 5.21
CA SER A 43 -4.93 -6.68 4.56
C SER A 43 -4.98 -5.16 4.69
N ILE A 44 -4.71 -4.45 3.61
CA ILE A 44 -4.56 -3.00 3.60
C ILE A 44 -5.82 -2.41 3.00
N ARG A 45 -6.61 -1.68 3.81
CA ARG A 45 -7.83 -1.05 3.32
C ARG A 45 -7.46 0.07 2.34
N VAL A 46 -8.06 0.00 1.16
CA VAL A 46 -7.75 0.98 0.12
C VAL A 46 -8.35 2.35 0.47
N PRO A 47 -7.64 3.45 0.16
CA PRO A 47 -8.16 4.79 0.42
C PRO A 47 -9.28 5.19 -0.53
N MET A 48 -9.34 4.61 -1.73
CA MET A 48 -10.37 4.88 -2.71
C MET A 48 -10.77 3.60 -3.41
N GLN A 49 -12.09 3.42 -3.64
CA GLN A 49 -12.60 2.29 -4.41
C GLN A 49 -12.63 2.63 -5.89
N GLY A 50 -12.68 1.60 -6.73
CA GLY A 50 -12.76 1.78 -8.17
C GLY A 50 -11.45 2.17 -8.82
N LYS A 51 -10.33 2.06 -8.11
CA LYS A 51 -9.00 2.38 -8.64
C LYS A 51 -8.24 1.12 -8.99
N THR A 52 -7.23 1.27 -9.83
CA THR A 52 -6.30 0.20 -10.16
C THR A 52 -5.05 0.38 -9.31
N TYR A 53 -4.60 -0.70 -8.70
CA TYR A 53 -3.42 -0.71 -7.83
C TYR A 53 -2.34 -1.53 -8.52
N THR A 54 -1.22 -0.90 -8.84
CA THR A 54 -0.15 -1.53 -9.61
C THR A 54 1.16 -1.45 -8.83
N SER A 55 1.81 -2.61 -8.65
CA SER A 55 3.10 -2.65 -7.98
C SER A 55 4.14 -1.87 -8.78
N LEU A 56 4.85 -0.96 -8.12
CA LEU A 56 5.92 -0.19 -8.76
C LEU A 56 7.21 -0.98 -8.86
N LEU A 57 7.29 -2.14 -8.19
CA LEU A 57 8.49 -2.98 -8.23
C LEU A 57 8.51 -3.91 -9.43
N ASN A 58 7.35 -4.43 -9.83
CA ASN A 58 7.29 -5.40 -10.93
C ASN A 58 6.17 -5.15 -11.93
N GLY A 59 5.38 -4.09 -11.75
CA GLY A 59 4.31 -3.74 -12.68
C GLY A 59 3.06 -4.58 -12.61
N SER A 60 2.98 -5.54 -11.69
CA SER A 60 1.79 -6.38 -11.60
C SER A 60 0.63 -5.65 -10.95
N VAL A 61 -0.59 -5.94 -11.42
CA VAL A 61 -1.80 -5.39 -10.83
C VAL A 61 -2.12 -6.15 -9.56
N ILE A 62 -2.43 -5.41 -8.50
CA ILE A 62 -2.76 -5.98 -7.21
C ILE A 62 -4.27 -6.04 -7.09
N LYS A 63 -4.78 -7.22 -6.73
CA LYS A 63 -6.21 -7.43 -6.65
C LYS A 63 -6.78 -6.80 -5.38
N GLU A 64 -7.83 -6.01 -5.55
CA GLU A 64 -8.60 -5.48 -4.43
C GLU A 64 -9.73 -6.45 -4.12
N GLU A 65 -9.89 -6.83 -2.85
CA GLU A 65 -10.97 -7.70 -2.41
C GLU A 65 -11.67 -7.05 -1.21
N ASN A 66 -12.97 -6.79 -1.37
CA ASN A 66 -13.80 -6.22 -0.30
C ASN A 66 -13.23 -4.91 0.26
N GLY A 67 -12.67 -4.09 -0.60
CA GLY A 67 -12.12 -2.80 -0.21
C GLY A 67 -10.73 -2.87 0.41
N ALA A 68 -10.02 -3.99 0.24
CA ALA A 68 -8.67 -4.14 0.78
C ALA A 68 -7.75 -4.83 -0.21
N LEU A 69 -6.45 -4.50 -0.11
CA LEU A 69 -5.40 -5.20 -0.83
C LEU A 69 -4.82 -6.29 0.05
N GLN A 70 -4.64 -7.48 -0.49
CA GLN A 70 -4.02 -8.59 0.22
C GLN A 70 -2.56 -8.66 -0.22
N VAL A 71 -1.65 -8.39 0.71
CA VAL A 71 -0.22 -8.27 0.42
C VAL A 71 0.56 -9.17 1.37
N LYS A 72 1.48 -9.96 0.80
CA LYS A 72 2.44 -10.72 1.59
C LYS A 72 3.79 -10.05 1.49
N LEU A 73 4.40 -9.75 2.62
CA LEU A 73 5.74 -9.16 2.69
C LEU A 73 6.70 -10.10 3.43
N ALA A 74 7.86 -10.33 2.84
CA ALA A 74 8.94 -11.05 3.48
C ALA A 74 9.52 -10.21 4.62
N PRO A 75 10.35 -10.80 5.50
CA PRO A 75 10.99 -10.04 6.58
C PRO A 75 11.72 -8.82 6.04
N ASN A 76 11.48 -7.68 6.67
CA ASN A 76 12.12 -6.39 6.33
C ASN A 76 11.87 -5.94 4.89
N GLU A 77 10.80 -6.42 4.28
CA GLU A 77 10.44 -6.04 2.91
C GLU A 77 9.51 -4.85 2.91
N SER A 78 9.64 -4.01 1.88
CA SER A 78 8.72 -2.92 1.64
C SER A 78 7.98 -3.13 0.31
N PHE A 79 6.85 -2.43 0.18
CA PHE A 79 5.95 -2.57 -0.96
C PHE A 79 5.49 -1.17 -1.38
N LEU A 80 5.49 -0.93 -2.69
CA LEU A 80 5.03 0.32 -3.27
C LEU A 80 4.02 0.02 -4.36
N ALA A 81 2.89 0.69 -4.33
CA ALA A 81 1.87 0.55 -5.36
C ALA A 81 1.34 1.90 -5.81
N ALA A 82 1.18 2.06 -7.11
CA ALA A 82 0.51 3.23 -7.66
C ALA A 82 -0.99 2.99 -7.67
N MET A 83 -1.74 4.01 -7.30
CA MET A 83 -3.20 4.02 -7.32
C MET A 83 -3.67 4.98 -8.43
N ARG A 84 -4.42 4.47 -9.37
CA ARG A 84 -4.92 5.29 -10.50
C ARG A 84 -6.36 5.03 -10.85
#